data_2d537f4959b06be468bb2556fe5a5c52
#
_entry.id   2d537f4959b06be468bb2556fe5a5c52
#
_cell.length_a   1.000
_cell.length_b   1.000
_cell.length_c   1.000
_cell.angle_alpha   90.00
_cell.angle_beta   90.00
_cell.angle_gamma   90.00
#
_symmetry.space_group_name_H-M   'P 1'
#
loop_
_entity.id
_entity.type
_entity.pdbx_description
1 polymer ?
#
loop_
_entity_poly.entity_id
_entity_poly.type
_entity_poly.pdbx_seq_one_letter_code
_entity_poly.pdbx_strand_id
1 'polypeptide(L)'
;VVGPHCVIEGRTVIGKHNRVASSAQIGVLSQDLKHRSDLVGRCEIGDKNDIREHTVISASTMASEADEDRITSLGNSCLIMSGVHIGHDCHVGSGCIMATGTGLSGHVTMHDKAIIGGIAGVHQDVVIGTLSFVGGMSRTIKDVPPFMLAEGVPCKVHGPNTVGLKRNGLDDAARKRVKEMYRILYRSNLNVSQGVEENATRFYS
;
A
#
# COMPACT_ATOMS: atom_id res chain seq x y z
N VAL A 1 -20.25 -10.03 2.43
CA VAL A 1 -20.98 -10.48 1.23
C VAL A 1 -19.98 -10.75 0.13
N VAL A 2 -20.11 -11.89 -0.57
CA VAL A 2 -19.28 -12.24 -1.73
C VAL A 2 -20.18 -12.27 -2.97
N GLY A 3 -19.76 -11.54 -4.01
CA GLY A 3 -20.47 -11.45 -5.29
C GLY A 3 -20.27 -12.70 -6.17
N PRO A 4 -20.92 -12.76 -7.32
CA PRO A 4 -20.82 -13.89 -8.24
C PRO A 4 -19.43 -13.93 -8.90
N HIS A 5 -19.04 -15.16 -9.34
CA HIS A 5 -17.81 -15.44 -10.07
C HIS A 5 -16.52 -15.04 -9.33
N CYS A 6 -16.58 -14.90 -7.99
CA CYS A 6 -15.37 -14.71 -7.19
C CYS A 6 -14.60 -16.03 -7.07
N VAL A 7 -13.27 -15.92 -7.08
CA VAL A 7 -12.35 -17.02 -6.76
C VAL A 7 -11.68 -16.72 -5.44
N ILE A 8 -11.82 -17.61 -4.47
CA ILE A 8 -11.13 -17.51 -3.17
C ILE A 8 -10.47 -18.86 -2.96
N GLU A 9 -9.15 -18.89 -2.90
CA GLU A 9 -8.41 -20.15 -2.84
C GLU A 9 -7.20 -20.08 -1.91
N GLY A 10 -6.46 -21.16 -1.83
CA GLY A 10 -5.26 -21.24 -1.02
C GLY A 10 -5.53 -21.18 0.49
N ARG A 11 -4.50 -20.83 1.25
CA ARG A 11 -4.58 -20.59 2.71
C ARG A 11 -5.07 -19.17 2.99
N THR A 12 -6.31 -18.86 2.56
CA THR A 12 -6.90 -17.54 2.66
C THR A 12 -7.82 -17.42 3.86
N VAL A 13 -7.58 -16.38 4.68
CA VAL A 13 -8.43 -16.00 5.80
C VAL A 13 -9.05 -14.63 5.52
N ILE A 14 -10.38 -14.52 5.61
CA ILE A 14 -11.11 -13.26 5.40
C ILE A 14 -11.91 -12.94 6.66
N GLY A 15 -11.68 -11.75 7.19
CA GLY A 15 -12.36 -11.22 8.37
C GLY A 15 -13.85 -10.91 8.13
N LYS A 16 -14.40 -10.09 8.98
CA LYS A 16 -15.85 -9.81 9.05
C LYS A 16 -16.24 -8.56 8.26
N HIS A 17 -17.51 -8.51 7.82
CA HIS A 17 -18.13 -7.34 7.20
C HIS A 17 -17.48 -6.89 5.89
N ASN A 18 -16.72 -7.73 5.23
CA ASN A 18 -16.15 -7.46 3.93
C ASN A 18 -17.23 -7.52 2.83
N ARG A 19 -17.10 -6.66 1.84
CA ARG A 19 -17.80 -6.73 0.57
C ARG A 19 -16.79 -7.10 -0.50
N VAL A 20 -17.01 -8.22 -1.16
CA VAL A 20 -16.20 -8.68 -2.30
C VAL A 20 -17.12 -8.65 -3.53
N ALA A 21 -16.82 -7.78 -4.48
CA ALA A 21 -17.62 -7.60 -5.68
C ALA A 21 -17.35 -8.72 -6.69
N SER A 22 -18.16 -8.77 -7.76
CA SER A 22 -18.10 -9.83 -8.76
C SER A 22 -16.72 -9.98 -9.41
N SER A 23 -16.33 -11.23 -9.69
CA SER A 23 -15.10 -11.59 -10.41
C SER A 23 -13.80 -11.17 -9.70
N ALA A 24 -13.83 -10.85 -8.41
CA ALA A 24 -12.62 -10.66 -7.62
C ALA A 24 -11.93 -12.01 -7.36
N GLN A 25 -10.61 -12.00 -7.30
CA GLN A 25 -9.78 -13.18 -7.07
C GLN A 25 -8.89 -12.91 -5.86
N ILE A 26 -8.99 -13.75 -4.82
CA ILE A 26 -8.28 -13.56 -3.54
C ILE A 26 -7.56 -14.84 -3.17
N GLY A 27 -6.28 -14.71 -2.79
CA GLY A 27 -5.45 -15.84 -2.40
C GLY A 27 -4.99 -16.71 -3.58
N VAL A 28 -5.12 -16.19 -4.80
CA VAL A 28 -4.68 -16.90 -6.01
C VAL A 28 -3.17 -17.05 -6.06
N LEU A 29 -2.72 -18.01 -6.82
CA LEU A 29 -1.31 -18.37 -6.96
C LEU A 29 -0.46 -17.13 -7.31
N SER A 30 0.71 -17.02 -6.66
CA SER A 30 1.68 -16.00 -6.97
C SER A 30 2.15 -16.09 -8.43
N GLN A 31 2.31 -14.94 -9.08
CA GLN A 31 2.85 -14.84 -10.45
C GLN A 31 4.38 -14.77 -10.48
N ASP A 32 5.06 -14.89 -9.33
CA ASP A 32 6.53 -14.95 -9.27
C ASP A 32 7.01 -16.31 -9.79
N LEU A 33 7.93 -16.29 -10.74
CA LEU A 33 8.54 -17.49 -11.31
C LEU A 33 9.30 -18.34 -10.28
N LYS A 34 9.66 -17.80 -9.13
CA LYS A 34 10.31 -18.52 -8.03
C LYS A 34 9.32 -19.24 -7.14
N HIS A 35 8.02 -18.99 -7.28
CA HIS A 35 7.00 -19.66 -6.51
C HIS A 35 6.90 -21.14 -6.94
N ARG A 36 6.89 -22.02 -5.94
CA ARG A 36 6.63 -23.46 -6.16
C ARG A 36 5.13 -23.72 -6.16
N SER A 37 4.59 -24.15 -7.30
CA SER A 37 3.15 -24.39 -7.47
C SER A 37 2.58 -25.54 -6.64
N ASP A 38 3.44 -26.40 -6.08
CA ASP A 38 3.06 -27.46 -5.14
C ASP A 38 2.93 -26.97 -3.69
N LEU A 39 3.36 -25.73 -3.40
CA LEU A 39 3.23 -25.09 -2.09
C LEU A 39 2.11 -24.05 -2.11
N VAL A 40 1.38 -23.95 -1.00
CA VAL A 40 0.22 -23.07 -0.89
C VAL A 40 0.57 -21.85 -0.04
N GLY A 41 0.65 -20.69 -0.69
CA GLY A 41 0.89 -19.41 -0.02
C GLY A 41 -0.29 -18.97 0.87
N ARG A 42 -0.05 -17.96 1.68
CA ARG A 42 -1.04 -17.40 2.63
C ARG A 42 -1.55 -16.04 2.19
N CYS A 43 -2.84 -15.78 2.45
CA CYS A 43 -3.45 -14.48 2.25
C CYS A 43 -4.37 -14.15 3.42
N GLU A 44 -4.24 -12.97 4.02
CA GLU A 44 -5.10 -12.54 5.13
C GLU A 44 -5.74 -11.19 4.82
N ILE A 45 -7.07 -11.16 4.87
CA ILE A 45 -7.90 -9.97 4.68
C ILE A 45 -8.57 -9.63 6.00
N GLY A 46 -8.36 -8.42 6.49
CA GLY A 46 -9.00 -7.91 7.70
C GLY A 46 -10.50 -7.66 7.54
N ASP A 47 -11.02 -6.76 8.34
CA ASP A 47 -12.46 -6.47 8.44
C ASP A 47 -12.89 -5.25 7.62
N LYS A 48 -14.20 -5.18 7.24
CA LYS A 48 -14.87 -4.01 6.68
C LYS A 48 -14.26 -3.46 5.40
N ASN A 49 -13.61 -4.29 4.60
CA ASN A 49 -13.06 -3.88 3.31
C ASN A 49 -14.13 -3.89 2.21
N ASP A 50 -14.04 -2.95 1.27
CA ASP A 50 -14.78 -2.95 0.00
C ASP A 50 -13.80 -3.30 -1.13
N ILE A 51 -13.84 -4.56 -1.57
CA ILE A 51 -13.00 -5.10 -2.64
C ILE A 51 -13.86 -5.19 -3.89
N ARG A 52 -13.50 -4.39 -4.89
CA ARG A 52 -14.31 -4.18 -6.08
C ARG A 52 -13.99 -5.20 -7.19
N GLU A 53 -14.73 -5.05 -8.27
CA GLU A 53 -14.79 -5.98 -9.39
C GLU A 53 -13.41 -6.21 -10.01
N HIS A 54 -13.11 -7.46 -10.37
CA HIS A 54 -11.86 -7.87 -11.05
C HIS A 54 -10.56 -7.54 -10.28
N THR A 55 -10.66 -7.27 -8.98
CA THR A 55 -9.47 -7.14 -8.13
C THR A 55 -8.79 -8.49 -8.00
N VAL A 56 -7.45 -8.50 -8.08
CA VAL A 56 -6.62 -9.69 -7.88
C VAL A 56 -5.71 -9.47 -6.68
N ILE A 57 -5.81 -10.34 -5.67
CA ILE A 57 -4.91 -10.37 -4.51
C ILE A 57 -4.20 -11.72 -4.52
N SER A 58 -2.91 -11.72 -4.81
CA SER A 58 -2.11 -12.95 -4.82
C SER A 58 -1.79 -13.41 -3.40
N ALA A 59 -1.70 -14.72 -3.20
CA ALA A 59 -1.11 -15.27 -1.99
C ALA A 59 0.40 -14.98 -1.91
N SER A 60 1.00 -15.21 -0.75
CA SER A 60 2.45 -15.10 -0.57
C SER A 60 3.20 -16.11 -1.45
N THR A 61 4.44 -15.78 -1.77
CA THR A 61 5.37 -16.65 -2.48
C THR A 61 5.90 -17.70 -1.53
N MET A 62 5.97 -18.94 -2.00
CA MET A 62 6.64 -20.03 -1.28
C MET A 62 7.63 -20.72 -2.22
N ALA A 63 8.92 -20.55 -1.95
CA ALA A 63 10.00 -21.24 -2.63
C ALA A 63 10.40 -22.54 -1.89
N SER A 64 10.12 -22.61 -0.59
CA SER A 64 10.35 -23.76 0.27
C SER A 64 9.35 -23.77 1.43
N GLU A 65 9.32 -24.85 2.21
CA GLU A 65 8.52 -24.92 3.44
C GLU A 65 8.99 -23.92 4.51
N ALA A 66 10.25 -23.48 4.46
CA ALA A 66 10.77 -22.44 5.36
C ALA A 66 10.09 -21.08 5.17
N ASP A 67 9.38 -20.86 4.07
CA ASP A 67 8.64 -19.62 3.78
C ASP A 67 7.19 -19.66 4.34
N GLU A 68 6.85 -20.62 5.21
CA GLU A 68 5.50 -20.81 5.73
C GLU A 68 4.92 -19.58 6.43
N ASP A 69 5.74 -18.76 7.03
CA ASP A 69 5.34 -17.53 7.73
C ASP A 69 5.10 -16.33 6.81
N ARG A 70 5.47 -16.42 5.53
CA ARG A 70 5.19 -15.37 4.56
C ARG A 70 3.71 -15.22 4.33
N ILE A 71 3.27 -13.97 4.16
CA ILE A 71 1.86 -13.63 4.00
C ILE A 71 1.68 -12.43 3.07
N THR A 72 0.64 -12.46 2.26
CA THR A 72 0.06 -11.25 1.67
C THR A 72 -1.09 -10.78 2.54
N SER A 73 -1.10 -9.52 2.96
CA SER A 73 -2.10 -9.04 3.90
C SER A 73 -2.76 -7.72 3.49
N LEU A 74 -4.06 -7.63 3.75
CA LEU A 74 -4.87 -6.41 3.66
C LEU A 74 -5.50 -6.11 5.02
N GLY A 75 -5.24 -4.94 5.57
CA GLY A 75 -5.79 -4.49 6.84
C GLY A 75 -7.31 -4.27 6.82
N ASN A 76 -7.78 -3.35 7.62
CA ASN A 76 -9.22 -3.12 7.81
C ASN A 76 -9.70 -1.85 7.09
N SER A 77 -10.99 -1.80 6.74
CA SER A 77 -11.66 -0.59 6.21
C SER A 77 -11.00 0.00 4.97
N CYS A 78 -10.42 -0.82 4.12
CA CYS A 78 -9.81 -0.42 2.87
C CYS A 78 -10.85 -0.36 1.73
N LEU A 79 -10.61 0.55 0.78
CA LEU A 79 -11.32 0.60 -0.50
C LEU A 79 -10.35 0.18 -1.61
N ILE A 80 -10.57 -1.00 -2.16
CA ILE A 80 -9.80 -1.56 -3.25
C ILE A 80 -10.68 -1.53 -4.50
N MET A 81 -10.45 -0.54 -5.36
CA MET A 81 -11.30 -0.31 -6.53
C MET A 81 -11.05 -1.35 -7.63
N SER A 82 -11.90 -1.30 -8.65
CA SER A 82 -11.92 -2.31 -9.71
C SER A 82 -10.59 -2.46 -10.46
N GLY A 83 -10.24 -3.71 -10.77
CA GLY A 83 -9.03 -4.04 -11.53
C GLY A 83 -7.71 -3.77 -10.80
N VAL A 84 -7.74 -3.58 -9.48
CA VAL A 84 -6.52 -3.45 -8.67
C VAL A 84 -5.81 -4.79 -8.60
N HIS A 85 -4.47 -4.75 -8.67
CA HIS A 85 -3.62 -5.91 -8.43
C HIS A 85 -2.78 -5.69 -7.16
N ILE A 86 -2.90 -6.60 -6.21
CA ILE A 86 -2.02 -6.70 -5.04
C ILE A 86 -1.15 -7.94 -5.22
N GLY A 87 0.14 -7.72 -5.49
CA GLY A 87 1.12 -8.77 -5.71
C GLY A 87 1.39 -9.58 -4.44
N HIS A 88 2.14 -10.65 -4.61
CA HIS A 88 2.55 -11.56 -3.54
C HIS A 88 3.35 -10.83 -2.45
N ASP A 89 3.25 -11.30 -1.21
CA ASP A 89 4.02 -10.79 -0.06
C ASP A 89 3.84 -9.27 0.20
N CYS A 90 2.75 -8.66 -0.32
CA CYS A 90 2.41 -7.28 -0.03
C CYS A 90 1.74 -7.15 1.33
N HIS A 91 2.04 -6.06 2.03
CA HIS A 91 1.39 -5.70 3.29
C HIS A 91 0.66 -4.37 3.13
N VAL A 92 -0.66 -4.40 3.10
CA VAL A 92 -1.50 -3.20 3.01
C VAL A 92 -2.14 -2.94 4.35
N GLY A 93 -1.85 -1.79 4.95
CA GLY A 93 -2.40 -1.33 6.22
C GLY A 93 -3.89 -1.02 6.17
N SER A 94 -4.41 -0.45 7.25
CA SER A 94 -5.84 -0.14 7.38
C SER A 94 -6.23 1.23 6.81
N GLY A 95 -7.46 1.34 6.32
CA GLY A 95 -8.01 2.59 5.77
C GLY A 95 -7.37 3.03 4.45
N CYS A 96 -6.65 2.16 3.78
CA CYS A 96 -6.01 2.43 2.51
C CYS A 96 -7.01 2.51 1.36
N ILE A 97 -6.68 3.31 0.35
CA ILE A 97 -7.45 3.41 -0.88
C ILE A 97 -6.52 3.13 -2.06
N MET A 98 -6.90 2.17 -2.88
CA MET A 98 -6.26 1.91 -4.17
C MET A 98 -7.28 2.14 -5.28
N ALA A 99 -7.02 3.14 -6.11
CA ALA A 99 -7.95 3.49 -7.17
C ALA A 99 -7.85 2.51 -8.36
N THR A 100 -8.83 2.56 -9.25
CA THR A 100 -8.99 1.63 -10.37
C THR A 100 -7.70 1.39 -11.15
N GLY A 101 -7.39 0.12 -11.41
CA GLY A 101 -6.26 -0.31 -12.24
C GLY A 101 -4.87 -0.10 -11.61
N THR A 102 -4.80 0.20 -10.31
CA THR A 102 -3.51 0.30 -9.59
C THR A 102 -2.89 -1.07 -9.40
N GLY A 103 -1.56 -1.16 -9.54
CA GLY A 103 -0.80 -2.39 -9.31
C GLY A 103 0.30 -2.21 -8.26
N LEU A 104 0.33 -3.11 -7.28
CA LEU A 104 1.48 -3.35 -6.42
C LEU A 104 2.23 -4.57 -6.93
N SER A 105 3.51 -4.42 -7.21
CA SER A 105 4.40 -5.58 -7.42
C SER A 105 4.64 -6.32 -6.10
N GLY A 106 5.42 -7.41 -6.11
CA GLY A 106 5.68 -8.17 -4.87
C GLY A 106 6.35 -7.36 -3.76
N HIS A 107 6.14 -7.76 -2.51
CA HIS A 107 6.82 -7.23 -1.31
C HIS A 107 6.59 -5.73 -1.03
N VAL A 108 5.56 -5.11 -1.59
CA VAL A 108 5.23 -3.71 -1.30
C VAL A 108 4.57 -3.59 0.07
N THR A 109 5.05 -2.63 0.87
CA THR A 109 4.40 -2.25 2.12
C THR A 109 3.66 -0.92 1.94
N MET A 110 2.36 -0.91 2.18
CA MET A 110 1.52 0.28 2.16
C MET A 110 0.97 0.52 3.56
N HIS A 111 1.43 1.56 4.23
CA HIS A 111 1.00 1.89 5.59
C HIS A 111 -0.39 2.51 5.63
N ASP A 112 -0.94 2.60 6.86
CA ASP A 112 -2.32 3.03 7.13
C ASP A 112 -2.71 4.33 6.43
N LYS A 113 -3.95 4.35 5.90
CA LYS A 113 -4.58 5.51 5.27
C LYS A 113 -3.81 6.10 4.09
N ALA A 114 -2.84 5.37 3.54
CA ALA A 114 -2.21 5.78 2.30
C ALA A 114 -3.18 5.61 1.12
N ILE A 115 -3.02 6.45 0.11
CA ILE A 115 -3.88 6.45 -1.08
C ILE A 115 -3.00 6.36 -2.33
N ILE A 116 -3.39 5.48 -3.25
CA ILE A 116 -2.75 5.39 -4.58
C ILE A 116 -3.81 5.66 -5.64
N GLY A 117 -3.53 6.65 -6.48
CA GLY A 117 -4.38 7.06 -7.61
C GLY A 117 -4.42 6.02 -8.71
N GLY A 118 -5.44 6.10 -9.57
CA GLY A 118 -5.71 5.11 -10.61
C GLY A 118 -4.58 4.93 -11.62
N ILE A 119 -4.46 3.71 -12.14
CA ILE A 119 -3.48 3.32 -13.17
C ILE A 119 -2.04 3.60 -12.74
N ALA A 120 -1.77 3.66 -11.44
CA ALA A 120 -0.42 3.80 -10.90
C ALA A 120 0.23 2.43 -10.68
N GLY A 121 1.53 2.35 -10.89
CA GLY A 121 2.33 1.16 -10.64
C GLY A 121 3.36 1.39 -9.52
N VAL A 122 3.43 0.46 -8.60
CA VAL A 122 4.41 0.47 -7.50
C VAL A 122 5.38 -0.69 -7.69
N HIS A 123 6.67 -0.36 -7.75
CA HIS A 123 7.74 -1.34 -7.93
C HIS A 123 7.90 -2.22 -6.69
N GLN A 124 8.47 -3.39 -6.89
CA GLN A 124 8.78 -4.33 -5.82
C GLN A 124 9.59 -3.69 -4.69
N ASP A 125 9.35 -4.15 -3.46
CA ASP A 125 10.02 -3.74 -2.22
C ASP A 125 9.81 -2.26 -1.80
N VAL A 126 8.96 -1.50 -2.49
CA VAL A 126 8.69 -0.09 -2.17
C VAL A 126 7.79 0.03 -0.94
N VAL A 127 8.11 1.00 -0.09
CA VAL A 127 7.31 1.38 1.08
C VAL A 127 6.53 2.67 0.80
N ILE A 128 5.20 2.62 0.97
CA ILE A 128 4.29 3.77 0.88
C ILE A 128 3.85 4.17 2.28
N GLY A 129 4.32 5.31 2.77
CA GLY A 129 4.14 5.74 4.16
C GLY A 129 2.70 6.13 4.52
N THR A 130 2.40 6.16 5.80
CA THR A 130 1.09 6.53 6.38
C THR A 130 0.60 7.88 5.84
N LEU A 131 -0.70 7.96 5.50
CA LEU A 131 -1.34 9.18 5.02
C LEU A 131 -0.66 9.82 3.79
N SER A 132 0.19 9.08 3.09
CA SER A 132 0.75 9.54 1.82
C SER A 132 -0.28 9.45 0.70
N PHE A 133 -0.03 10.18 -0.36
CA PHE A 133 -0.84 10.16 -1.57
C PHE A 133 0.08 10.00 -2.78
N VAL A 134 -0.11 8.93 -3.54
CA VAL A 134 0.54 8.72 -4.84
C VAL A 134 -0.46 9.12 -5.93
N GLY A 135 -0.07 10.07 -6.78
CA GLY A 135 -0.90 10.53 -7.89
C GLY A 135 -1.22 9.43 -8.90
N GLY A 136 -2.31 9.57 -9.63
CA GLY A 136 -2.68 8.64 -10.70
C GLY A 136 -1.61 8.60 -11.82
N MET A 137 -1.55 7.48 -12.54
CA MET A 137 -0.60 7.22 -13.64
C MET A 137 0.88 7.34 -13.23
N SER A 138 1.18 7.27 -11.93
CA SER A 138 2.55 7.38 -11.41
C SER A 138 3.29 6.05 -11.50
N ARG A 139 4.60 6.11 -11.81
CA ARG A 139 5.54 5.00 -11.72
C ARG A 139 6.39 5.15 -10.47
N THR A 140 6.02 4.47 -9.40
CA THR A 140 6.67 4.58 -8.09
C THR A 140 7.76 3.52 -7.94
N ILE A 141 9.02 3.94 -7.93
CA ILE A 141 10.22 3.08 -7.88
C ILE A 141 11.09 3.33 -6.64
N LYS A 142 10.65 4.22 -5.76
CA LYS A 142 11.30 4.55 -4.49
C LYS A 142 10.24 4.75 -3.42
N ASP A 143 10.62 4.61 -2.18
CA ASP A 143 9.75 4.83 -1.04
C ASP A 143 9.11 6.22 -1.05
N VAL A 144 7.86 6.27 -0.63
CA VAL A 144 7.12 7.50 -0.43
C VAL A 144 6.99 7.73 1.07
N PRO A 145 7.65 8.75 1.64
CA PRO A 145 7.59 8.99 3.08
C PRO A 145 6.17 9.29 3.58
N PRO A 146 5.90 9.04 4.88
CA PRO A 146 4.62 9.37 5.48
C PRO A 146 4.22 10.83 5.24
N PHE A 147 2.91 11.05 5.07
CA PHE A 147 2.30 12.37 4.95
C PHE A 147 2.61 13.14 3.66
N MET A 148 3.30 12.52 2.71
CA MET A 148 3.73 13.20 1.48
C MET A 148 2.78 12.94 0.31
N LEU A 149 2.75 13.90 -0.61
CA LEU A 149 2.19 13.77 -1.94
C LEU A 149 3.33 13.50 -2.91
N ALA A 150 3.20 12.44 -3.67
CA ALA A 150 4.17 12.06 -4.71
C ALA A 150 3.44 11.72 -6.01
N GLU A 151 3.98 12.13 -7.16
CA GLU A 151 3.38 11.83 -8.47
C GLU A 151 4.41 11.85 -9.60
N GLY A 152 4.00 11.35 -10.76
CA GLY A 152 4.76 11.44 -12.01
C GLY A 152 5.49 10.15 -12.42
N VAL A 153 6.21 10.25 -13.57
CA VAL A 153 6.96 9.14 -14.19
C VAL A 153 8.39 9.60 -14.46
N PRO A 154 9.35 9.24 -13.63
CA PRO A 154 9.23 8.51 -12.37
C PRO A 154 8.55 9.35 -11.28
N CYS A 155 7.92 8.67 -10.31
CA CYS A 155 7.24 9.30 -9.18
C CYS A 155 8.25 10.07 -8.31
N LYS A 156 7.89 11.30 -7.92
CA LYS A 156 8.70 12.17 -7.06
C LYS A 156 7.83 12.80 -5.98
N VAL A 157 8.40 13.03 -4.81
CA VAL A 157 7.74 13.76 -3.72
C VAL A 157 7.69 15.25 -4.06
N HIS A 158 6.49 15.84 -4.06
CA HIS A 158 6.25 17.26 -4.37
C HIS A 158 6.02 18.10 -3.12
N GLY A 159 5.54 17.50 -2.04
CA GLY A 159 5.28 18.19 -0.77
C GLY A 159 4.40 17.37 0.16
N PRO A 160 3.96 17.97 1.28
CA PRO A 160 2.99 17.35 2.16
C PRO A 160 1.62 17.14 1.50
N ASN A 161 0.97 16.03 1.82
CA ASN A 161 -0.42 15.74 1.46
C ASN A 161 -1.39 16.60 2.30
N THR A 162 -1.38 17.91 2.12
CA THR A 162 -2.12 18.87 2.97
C THR A 162 -3.61 18.59 3.03
N VAL A 163 -4.21 18.15 1.91
CA VAL A 163 -5.64 17.83 1.83
C VAL A 163 -5.94 16.55 2.63
N GLY A 164 -5.15 15.50 2.42
CA GLY A 164 -5.30 14.23 3.15
C GLY A 164 -5.11 14.41 4.66
N LEU A 165 -4.09 15.17 5.07
CA LEU A 165 -3.83 15.46 6.47
C LEU A 165 -5.01 16.19 7.13
N LYS A 166 -5.57 17.21 6.48
CA LYS A 166 -6.75 17.95 6.98
C LYS A 166 -7.97 17.03 7.11
N ARG A 167 -8.25 16.21 6.09
CA ARG A 167 -9.38 15.28 6.09
C ARG A 167 -9.29 14.22 7.19
N ASN A 168 -8.07 13.87 7.59
CA ASN A 168 -7.80 12.95 8.69
C ASN A 168 -7.64 13.61 10.06
N GLY A 169 -8.02 14.88 10.20
CA GLY A 169 -8.13 15.56 11.49
C GLY A 169 -6.83 16.13 12.04
N LEU A 170 -5.75 16.20 11.25
CA LEU A 170 -4.53 16.88 11.71
C LEU A 170 -4.78 18.38 11.80
N ASP A 171 -4.52 18.94 12.98
CA ASP A 171 -4.63 20.38 13.24
C ASP A 171 -3.58 21.20 12.48
N ASP A 172 -3.70 22.52 12.57
CA ASP A 172 -2.79 23.41 11.86
C ASP A 172 -1.35 23.32 12.35
N ALA A 173 -1.16 23.05 13.65
CA ALA A 173 0.16 22.90 14.25
C ALA A 173 0.87 21.64 13.73
N ALA A 174 0.16 20.50 13.71
CA ALA A 174 0.68 19.25 13.16
C ALA A 174 1.01 19.38 11.66
N ARG A 175 0.12 20.01 10.87
CA ARG A 175 0.39 20.23 9.44
C ARG A 175 1.57 21.17 9.19
N LYS A 176 1.76 22.19 10.02
CA LYS A 176 2.96 23.06 9.97
C LYS A 176 4.23 22.25 10.25
N ARG A 177 4.22 21.37 11.27
CA ARG A 177 5.37 20.48 11.56
C ARG A 177 5.71 19.58 10.36
N VAL A 178 4.71 18.92 9.76
CA VAL A 178 4.94 18.10 8.56
C VAL A 178 5.55 18.90 7.42
N LYS A 179 5.09 20.16 7.20
CA LYS A 179 5.65 21.04 6.18
C LYS A 179 7.11 21.40 6.47
N GLU A 180 7.45 21.59 7.73
CA GLU A 180 8.81 21.88 8.16
C GLU A 180 9.73 20.68 8.00
N MET A 181 9.29 19.48 8.40
CA MET A 181 9.99 18.22 8.15
C MET A 181 10.28 18.01 6.65
N TYR A 182 9.29 18.27 5.78
CA TYR A 182 9.50 18.22 4.34
C TYR A 182 10.58 19.20 3.87
N ARG A 183 10.60 20.43 4.40
CA ARG A 183 11.63 21.43 4.02
C ARG A 183 13.02 20.98 4.41
N ILE A 184 13.18 20.40 5.59
CA ILE A 184 14.45 19.86 6.05
C ILE A 184 14.90 18.71 5.14
N LEU A 185 14.03 17.75 4.82
CA LEU A 185 14.38 16.58 4.01
C LEU A 185 14.62 16.90 2.53
N TYR A 186 13.89 17.85 1.95
CA TYR A 186 13.83 18.02 0.49
C TYR A 186 14.24 19.40 -0.01
N ARG A 187 14.41 20.37 0.88
CA ARG A 187 14.68 21.78 0.53
C ARG A 187 15.85 22.39 1.29
N SER A 188 16.57 21.61 2.09
CA SER A 188 17.84 21.99 2.72
C SER A 188 19.02 21.45 1.88
N ASN A 189 20.23 21.81 2.27
CA ASN A 189 21.47 21.27 1.69
C ASN A 189 21.95 20.00 2.41
N LEU A 190 21.10 19.38 3.26
CA LEU A 190 21.40 18.16 3.98
C LEU A 190 21.16 16.95 3.08
N ASN A 191 21.96 15.90 3.27
CA ASN A 191 21.59 14.59 2.72
C ASN A 191 20.45 13.97 3.55
N VAL A 192 19.85 12.87 3.06
CA VAL A 192 18.67 12.26 3.71
C VAL A 192 18.94 11.88 5.17
N SER A 193 20.10 11.26 5.46
CA SER A 193 20.45 10.84 6.82
C SER A 193 20.57 12.03 7.76
N GLN A 194 21.26 13.09 7.34
CA GLN A 194 21.38 14.35 8.09
C GLN A 194 20.03 15.01 8.29
N GLY A 195 19.16 15.02 7.25
CA GLY A 195 17.82 15.58 7.35
C GLY A 195 16.90 14.80 8.30
N VAL A 196 17.05 13.48 8.38
CA VAL A 196 16.32 12.65 9.35
C VAL A 196 16.80 12.95 10.77
N GLU A 197 18.10 13.04 10.99
CA GLU A 197 18.71 13.34 12.29
C GLU A 197 18.32 14.75 12.79
N GLU A 198 18.37 15.76 11.91
CA GLU A 198 17.89 17.14 12.21
C GLU A 198 16.41 17.15 12.60
N ASN A 199 15.56 16.42 11.86
CA ASN A 199 14.14 16.29 12.20
C ASN A 199 13.94 15.60 13.57
N ALA A 200 14.69 14.55 13.86
CA ALA A 200 14.62 13.86 15.14
C ALA A 200 14.98 14.79 16.29
N THR A 201 16.10 15.51 16.16
CA THR A 201 16.54 16.48 17.17
C THR A 201 15.52 17.60 17.38
N ARG A 202 14.93 18.13 16.31
CA ARG A 202 14.06 19.31 16.38
C ARG A 202 12.66 19.03 16.90
N PHE A 203 12.12 17.83 16.66
CA PHE A 203 10.71 17.53 16.94
C PHE A 203 10.49 16.45 18.01
N TYR A 204 11.53 15.75 18.43
CA TYR A 204 11.43 14.63 19.39
C TYR A 204 12.40 14.76 20.58
N SER A 205 13.13 15.89 20.70
CA SER A 205 13.98 16.21 21.84
C SER A 205 13.20 16.87 22.99
#